data_170a1bbc60ef1baf8aab7920577a5339
#
_entry.id   170a1bbc60ef1baf8aab7920577a5339
#
_cell.length_a   1.000
_cell.length_b   1.000
_cell.length_c   1.000
_cell.angle_alpha   90.00
_cell.angle_beta   90.00
_cell.angle_gamma   90.00
#
_symmetry.space_group_name_H-M   'P 1'
#
loop_
_entity.id
_entity.type
_entity.pdbx_description
1 polymer ?
#
loop_
_entity_poly.entity_id
_entity_poly.type
_entity_poly.pdbx_seq_one_letter_code
_entity_poly.pdbx_strand_id
1 'polypeptide(L)'
;VLSGYAGRKIAVLGDMLELGDYEETLHRAVGAHLLKKYIDLVLTVGPAARYISDEVNKAKPGLAYHFDDNASLSAYLQECLEENDVVLVKASNGMHLKEVINDLKENN
;
A
#
# COMPACT_ATOMS: atom_id res chain seq x y z
N VAL A 1 2.08 -21.47 -4.57
CA VAL A 1 1.23 -20.34 -4.41
C VAL A 1 1.41 -19.67 -3.07
N LEU A 2 1.30 -18.35 -3.07
CA LEU A 2 1.56 -17.60 -1.85
C LEU A 2 0.62 -17.93 -0.71
N SER A 3 -0.59 -18.35 -1.01
CA SER A 3 -1.54 -18.72 0.04
C SER A 3 -1.06 -19.90 0.90
N GLY A 4 -0.10 -20.64 0.41
CA GLY A 4 0.49 -21.76 1.15
C GLY A 4 1.64 -21.35 2.06
N TYR A 5 2.06 -20.09 2.02
CA TYR A 5 3.16 -19.61 2.85
C TYR A 5 2.64 -19.02 4.15
N ALA A 6 3.47 -19.05 5.17
CA ALA A 6 3.13 -18.50 6.46
C ALA A 6 3.10 -16.96 6.47
N GLY A 7 3.82 -16.33 5.54
CA GLY A 7 3.94 -14.87 5.50
C GLY A 7 2.70 -14.16 4.99
N ARG A 8 2.51 -12.93 5.45
CA ARG A 8 1.43 -12.09 4.99
C ARG A 8 1.83 -11.36 3.71
N LYS A 9 0.83 -10.95 2.93
CA LYS A 9 1.05 -10.10 1.77
C LYS A 9 0.64 -8.68 2.11
N ILE A 10 1.59 -7.77 2.00
CA ILE A 10 1.39 -6.36 2.33
C ILE A 10 1.57 -5.54 1.06
N ALA A 11 0.55 -4.77 0.69
CA ALA A 11 0.63 -3.89 -0.48
C ALA A 11 0.88 -2.46 -0.01
N VAL A 12 1.90 -1.83 -0.56
CA VAL A 12 2.24 -0.43 -0.27
C VAL A 12 2.04 0.37 -1.55
N LEU A 13 1.13 1.33 -1.52
CA LEU A 13 0.70 2.03 -2.72
C LEU A 13 0.74 3.54 -2.52
N GLY A 14 1.29 4.24 -3.52
CA GLY A 14 1.30 5.69 -3.54
C GLY A 14 0.42 6.23 -4.64
N ASP A 15 0.42 7.56 -4.78
CA ASP A 15 -0.37 8.22 -5.82
C ASP A 15 0.12 7.84 -7.21
N MET A 16 -0.84 7.60 -8.10
CA MET A 16 -0.56 7.58 -9.53
C MET A 16 -0.72 9.01 -10.00
N LEU A 17 0.26 9.52 -10.73
CA LEU A 17 0.30 10.91 -11.14
C LEU A 17 -0.24 11.12 -12.55
N GLU A 18 -0.59 12.37 -12.85
CA GLU A 18 -0.98 12.80 -14.20
C GLU A 18 -2.24 12.12 -14.76
N LEU A 19 -3.18 11.77 -13.87
CA LEU A 19 -4.44 11.14 -14.28
C LEU A 19 -5.56 12.15 -14.55
N GLY A 20 -5.39 13.40 -14.15
CA GLY A 20 -6.40 14.43 -14.37
C GLY A 20 -7.72 14.07 -13.70
N ASP A 21 -8.80 14.16 -14.47
CA ASP A 21 -10.13 13.93 -13.95
C ASP A 21 -10.40 12.48 -13.56
N TYR A 22 -9.53 11.57 -13.95
CA TYR A 22 -9.68 10.15 -13.64
C TYR A 22 -8.98 9.73 -12.36
N GLU A 23 -8.42 10.69 -11.62
CA GLU A 23 -7.63 10.39 -10.43
C GLU A 23 -8.41 9.53 -9.42
N GLU A 24 -9.58 9.97 -9.02
CA GLU A 24 -10.38 9.21 -8.06
C GLU A 24 -10.80 7.86 -8.63
N THR A 25 -11.33 7.85 -9.84
CA THR A 25 -11.85 6.64 -10.48
C THR A 25 -10.78 5.56 -10.58
N LEU A 26 -9.59 5.93 -11.03
CA LEU A 26 -8.52 4.96 -11.23
C LEU A 26 -7.93 4.47 -9.92
N HIS A 27 -7.82 5.35 -8.92
CA HIS A 27 -7.34 4.91 -7.60
C HIS A 27 -8.35 3.97 -6.94
N ARG A 28 -9.63 4.25 -7.06
CA ARG A 28 -10.66 3.35 -6.53
C ARG A 28 -10.66 2.01 -7.26
N ALA A 29 -10.38 2.02 -8.57
CA ALA A 29 -10.29 0.78 -9.34
C ALA A 29 -9.13 -0.10 -8.85
N VAL A 30 -8.01 0.52 -8.46
CA VAL A 30 -6.90 -0.22 -7.87
C VAL A 30 -7.34 -0.88 -6.56
N GLY A 31 -8.06 -0.14 -5.71
CA GLY A 31 -8.58 -0.70 -4.47
C GLY A 31 -9.50 -1.88 -4.70
N ALA A 32 -10.42 -1.75 -5.65
CA ALA A 32 -11.32 -2.84 -5.99
C ALA A 32 -10.56 -4.07 -6.50
N HIS A 33 -9.50 -3.83 -7.29
CA HIS A 33 -8.67 -4.92 -7.80
C HIS A 33 -7.96 -5.64 -6.67
N LEU A 34 -7.45 -4.91 -5.68
CA LEU A 34 -6.78 -5.51 -4.52
C LEU A 34 -7.69 -6.44 -3.74
N LEU A 35 -8.98 -6.14 -3.70
CA LEU A 35 -9.95 -6.98 -3.00
C LEU A 35 -10.09 -8.36 -3.62
N LYS A 36 -9.69 -8.50 -4.90
CA LYS A 36 -9.71 -9.79 -5.59
C LYS A 36 -8.45 -10.60 -5.37
N LYS A 37 -7.46 -10.00 -4.70
CA LYS A 37 -6.21 -10.65 -4.35
C LYS A 37 -6.22 -11.03 -2.88
N TYR A 38 -5.38 -11.96 -2.49
CA TYR A 38 -5.26 -12.35 -1.10
C TYR A 38 -4.24 -11.46 -0.42
N ILE A 39 -4.61 -10.18 -0.24
CA ILE A 39 -3.76 -9.19 0.42
C ILE A 39 -4.18 -9.08 1.87
N ASP A 40 -3.24 -9.16 2.78
CA ASP A 40 -3.52 -9.16 4.22
C ASP A 40 -3.50 -7.77 4.83
N LEU A 41 -2.81 -6.83 4.17
CA LEU A 41 -2.70 -5.46 4.66
C LEU A 41 -2.43 -4.53 3.49
N VAL A 42 -3.10 -3.39 3.47
CA VAL A 42 -2.91 -2.38 2.43
C VAL A 42 -2.48 -1.08 3.11
N LEU A 43 -1.36 -0.53 2.69
CA LEU A 43 -0.85 0.73 3.20
C LEU A 43 -0.78 1.72 2.05
N THR A 44 -1.36 2.89 2.22
CA THR A 44 -1.37 3.91 1.18
C THR A 44 -0.76 5.21 1.68
N VAL A 45 -0.18 5.98 0.78
CA VAL A 45 0.42 7.27 1.09
C VAL A 45 0.18 8.25 -0.05
N GLY A 46 -0.19 9.46 0.30
CA GLY A 46 -0.44 10.52 -0.67
C GLY A 46 -1.93 10.86 -0.79
N PRO A 47 -2.24 12.08 -1.24
CA PRO A 47 -3.64 12.56 -1.27
C PRO A 47 -4.57 11.75 -2.15
N ALA A 48 -4.10 11.24 -3.28
CA ALA A 48 -4.97 10.47 -4.17
C ALA A 48 -5.02 8.99 -3.77
N ALA A 49 -3.94 8.46 -3.20
CA ALA A 49 -3.93 7.07 -2.76
C ALA A 49 -4.94 6.80 -1.66
N ARG A 50 -5.44 7.84 -1.00
CA ARG A 50 -6.52 7.69 -0.02
C ARG A 50 -7.72 6.99 -0.61
N TYR A 51 -8.01 7.23 -1.88
CA TYR A 51 -9.15 6.58 -2.54
C TYR A 51 -8.98 5.07 -2.60
N ILE A 52 -7.75 4.58 -2.66
CA ILE A 52 -7.47 3.15 -2.63
C ILE A 52 -7.86 2.57 -1.28
N SER A 53 -7.42 3.22 -0.19
CA SER A 53 -7.77 2.79 1.17
C SER A 53 -9.27 2.87 1.40
N ASP A 54 -9.91 3.95 0.95
CA ASP A 54 -11.35 4.12 1.13
C ASP A 54 -12.11 2.99 0.44
N GLU A 55 -11.71 2.64 -0.77
CA GLU A 55 -12.39 1.58 -1.51
C GLU A 55 -12.19 0.23 -0.85
N VAL A 56 -10.99 -0.07 -0.39
CA VAL A 56 -10.71 -1.33 0.29
C VAL A 56 -11.49 -1.42 1.60
N ASN A 57 -11.47 -0.36 2.40
CA ASN A 57 -12.16 -0.36 3.69
C ASN A 57 -13.68 -0.38 3.58
N LYS A 58 -14.20 0.07 2.46
CA LYS A 58 -15.64 0.00 2.19
C LYS A 58 -16.13 -1.44 2.17
N ALA A 59 -15.33 -2.34 1.60
CA ALA A 59 -15.66 -3.76 1.52
C ALA A 59 -15.11 -4.55 2.72
N LYS A 60 -13.91 -4.21 3.18
CA LYS A 60 -13.26 -4.90 4.30
C LYS A 60 -12.69 -3.87 5.28
N PRO A 61 -13.52 -3.35 6.20
CA PRO A 61 -13.08 -2.33 7.14
C PRO A 61 -11.86 -2.78 7.95
N GLY A 62 -10.89 -1.88 8.08
CA GLY A 62 -9.68 -2.17 8.83
C GLY A 62 -8.58 -2.86 8.07
N LEU A 63 -8.79 -3.16 6.79
CA LEU A 63 -7.76 -3.81 5.99
C LEU A 63 -6.72 -2.82 5.46
N ALA A 64 -7.12 -1.57 5.23
CA ALA A 64 -6.23 -0.55 4.68
C ALA A 64 -5.99 0.58 5.65
N TYR A 65 -4.76 1.09 5.67
CA TYR A 65 -4.37 2.25 6.47
C TYR A 65 -3.73 3.29 5.56
N HIS A 66 -4.11 4.54 5.76
CA HIS A 66 -3.60 5.65 4.95
C HIS A 66 -2.62 6.51 5.75
N PHE A 67 -1.55 6.95 5.10
CA PHE A 67 -0.52 7.79 5.70
C PHE A 67 -0.34 9.07 4.89
N ASP A 68 0.02 10.15 5.56
CA ASP A 68 0.22 11.44 4.90
C ASP A 68 1.60 11.59 4.28
N ASP A 69 2.57 10.84 4.79
CA ASP A 69 3.94 10.90 4.27
C ASP A 69 4.63 9.54 4.35
N ASN A 70 5.75 9.46 3.63
CA ASN A 70 6.51 8.21 3.57
C ASN A 70 7.14 7.84 4.91
N ALA A 71 7.52 8.82 5.70
CA ALA A 71 8.16 8.55 6.99
C ALA A 71 7.21 7.84 7.93
N SER A 72 5.96 8.29 7.98
CA SER A 72 4.94 7.67 8.82
C SER A 72 4.64 6.25 8.36
N LEU A 73 4.50 6.06 7.06
CA LEU A 73 4.24 4.73 6.50
C LEU A 73 5.40 3.79 6.81
N SER A 74 6.61 4.26 6.61
CA SER A 74 7.82 3.46 6.85
C SER A 74 7.90 3.03 8.31
N ALA A 75 7.65 3.95 9.24
CA ALA A 75 7.68 3.65 10.66
C ALA A 75 6.66 2.57 11.03
N TYR A 76 5.43 2.72 10.51
CA TYR A 76 4.38 1.74 10.77
C TYR A 76 4.77 0.35 10.23
N LEU A 77 5.28 0.33 8.99
CA LEU A 77 5.65 -0.91 8.34
C LEU A 77 6.77 -1.63 9.09
N GLN A 78 7.76 -0.88 9.54
CA GLN A 78 8.86 -1.46 10.33
C GLN A 78 8.38 -2.08 11.62
N GLU A 79 7.38 -1.47 12.26
CA GLU A 79 6.83 -2.00 13.51
C GLU A 79 6.00 -3.26 13.29
N CYS A 80 5.31 -3.35 12.17
CA CYS A 80 4.38 -4.47 11.95
C CYS A 80 4.96 -5.60 11.10
N LEU A 81 6.11 -5.38 10.46
CA LEU A 81 6.72 -6.38 9.59
C LEU A 81 7.19 -7.58 10.39
N GLU A 82 6.85 -8.77 9.89
CA GLU A 82 7.25 -10.02 10.51
C GLU A 82 8.04 -10.84 9.51
N GLU A 83 8.74 -11.86 10.03
CA GLU A 83 9.50 -12.75 9.18
C GLU A 83 8.58 -13.40 8.15
N ASN A 84 9.06 -13.49 6.93
CA ASN A 84 8.35 -14.09 5.79
C ASN A 84 7.25 -13.22 5.18
N ASP A 85 7.05 -12.00 5.65
CA ASP A 85 6.10 -11.09 5.01
C ASP A 85 6.58 -10.73 3.60
N VAL A 86 5.62 -10.64 2.68
CA VAL A 86 5.88 -10.23 1.30
C VAL A 86 5.33 -8.82 1.13
N VAL A 87 6.20 -7.88 0.74
CA VAL A 87 5.80 -6.49 0.55
C VAL A 87 5.86 -6.13 -0.93
N LEU A 88 4.73 -5.68 -1.45
CA LEU A 88 4.62 -5.20 -2.82
C LEU A 88 4.50 -3.68 -2.79
N VAL A 89 5.38 -2.99 -3.48
CA VAL A 89 5.39 -1.52 -3.50
C VAL A 89 5.12 -1.02 -4.90
N LYS A 90 4.08 -0.19 -5.05
CA LYS A 90 3.73 0.41 -6.34
C LYS A 90 3.41 1.89 -6.18
N ALA A 91 4.01 2.71 -7.01
CA ALA A 91 3.73 4.15 -7.05
C ALA A 91 4.38 4.77 -8.27
N SER A 92 3.96 5.98 -8.60
CA SER A 92 4.66 6.80 -9.57
C SER A 92 6.00 7.24 -8.98
N ASN A 93 6.98 7.49 -9.84
CA ASN A 93 8.31 7.89 -9.40
C ASN A 93 8.30 9.14 -8.52
N GLY A 94 7.33 10.02 -8.70
CA GLY A 94 7.25 11.24 -7.92
C GLY A 94 6.97 11.06 -6.44
N MET A 95 6.59 9.86 -6.01
CA MET A 95 6.25 9.60 -4.61
C MET A 95 7.44 9.23 -3.74
N HIS A 96 8.59 9.03 -4.33
CA HIS A 96 9.82 8.70 -3.59
C HIS A 96 9.69 7.50 -2.65
N LEU A 97 8.87 6.53 -3.03
CA LEU A 97 8.70 5.32 -2.20
C LEU A 97 9.97 4.50 -2.08
N LYS A 98 10.98 4.81 -2.86
CA LYS A 98 12.29 4.18 -2.69
C LYS A 98 12.85 4.40 -1.29
N GLU A 99 12.47 5.52 -0.65
CA GLU A 99 12.89 5.79 0.72
C GLU A 99 12.37 4.74 1.68
N VAL A 100 11.13 4.32 1.49
CA VAL A 100 10.52 3.29 2.32
C VAL A 100 11.27 1.97 2.15
N ILE A 101 11.60 1.63 0.91
CA ILE A 101 12.34 0.40 0.60
C ILE A 101 13.72 0.43 1.25
N ASN A 102 14.41 1.56 1.13
CA ASN A 102 15.75 1.70 1.71
C ASN A 102 15.72 1.59 3.23
N ASP A 103 14.72 2.20 3.87
CA ASP A 103 14.56 2.11 5.31
C ASP A 103 14.40 0.65 5.76
N LEU A 104 13.61 -0.11 5.02
CA LEU A 104 13.40 -1.51 5.33
C LEU A 104 14.70 -2.32 5.20
N LYS A 105 15.48 -2.02 4.15
CA LYS A 105 16.75 -2.72 3.93
C LYS A 105 17.76 -2.42 5.02
N GLU A 106 17.80 -1.18 5.49
CA GLU A 106 18.76 -0.77 6.51
C GLU A 106 18.44 -1.36 7.86
N ASN A 107 17.19 -1.67 8.13
CA ASN A 107 16.75 -2.18 9.41
C ASN A 107 16.63 -3.71 9.45
N ASN A 108 16.90 -4.32 8.34
CA ASN A 108 16.92 -5.78 8.26
C ASN A 108 18.31 -6.29 7.95
#